data_36c06d711dc8395909380c6fafa13797
#
_entry.id   36c06d711dc8395909380c6fafa13797
#
_cell.length_a   1.000
_cell.length_b   1.000
_cell.length_c   1.000
_cell.angle_alpha   90.00
_cell.angle_beta   90.00
_cell.angle_gamma   90.00
#
_symmetry.space_group_name_H-M   'P 1'
#
loop_
_entity.id
_entity.type
_entity.pdbx_description
1 polymer ?
#
loop_
_entity_poly.entity_id
_entity_poly.type
_entity_poly.pdbx_seq_one_letter_code
_entity_poly.pdbx_strand_id
1 'polypeptide(L)'
;LQPYFIQALSNIKGNAAKVNRDLGRLDPELADAIIQAATEVSQGNLNDHFVVDVFQTGSGTSTNTNANEVIANRANEIFSGSRDSKTIHPNDHVNMSQSSNDVIPSAAHVAALLGIKRDLIPNLEKLNQSLQSKSRQFWDIVKTGRTHLQDATPIRLGQVFLGYSGQVERGISRLNHAETELSELAIGGTAVGTGINTHPEFAARLCVLISNDLGITVSETTNHFQAQNSLDGIVEASGSLRTVATSLYKIANDIRWMGSGPRAGLSEISLPEVQPGSSIMPGKVN
;
A
#
# COMPACT_ATOMS: atom_id res chain seq x y z
N LEU A 1 10.76 4.83 7.73
CA LEU A 1 10.06 4.18 6.61
C LEU A 1 8.64 3.80 6.98
N GLN A 2 7.75 3.69 5.99
CA GLN A 2 6.38 3.23 6.21
C GLN A 2 6.35 1.73 6.56
N PRO A 3 5.50 1.30 7.53
CA PRO A 3 5.45 -0.10 7.98
C PRO A 3 5.24 -1.12 6.87
N TYR A 4 4.34 -0.86 5.91
CA TYR A 4 4.14 -1.77 4.78
C TYR A 4 5.37 -1.92 3.88
N PHE A 5 6.20 -0.89 3.76
CA PHE A 5 7.43 -0.98 2.99
C PHE A 5 8.49 -1.84 3.71
N ILE A 6 8.61 -1.68 5.04
CA ILE A 6 9.49 -2.54 5.87
C ILE A 6 8.99 -3.99 5.81
N GLN A 7 7.69 -4.21 5.93
CA GLN A 7 7.07 -5.54 5.81
C GLN A 7 7.36 -6.18 4.44
N ALA A 8 7.21 -5.41 3.35
CA ALA A 8 7.49 -5.90 2.00
C ALA A 8 8.96 -6.28 1.83
N LEU A 9 9.90 -5.40 2.23
CA LEU A 9 11.33 -5.69 2.16
C LEU A 9 11.72 -6.94 2.94
N SER A 10 11.27 -7.05 4.19
CA SER A 10 11.61 -8.19 5.04
C SER A 10 10.98 -9.49 4.53
N ASN A 11 9.74 -9.44 4.01
CA ASN A 11 9.08 -10.61 3.43
C ASN A 11 9.82 -11.10 2.17
N ILE A 12 10.23 -10.18 1.28
CA ILE A 12 11.06 -10.51 0.11
C ILE A 12 12.36 -11.20 0.55
N LYS A 13 13.07 -10.63 1.52
CA LYS A 13 14.38 -11.16 1.96
C LYS A 13 14.28 -12.49 2.70
N GLY A 14 13.30 -12.66 3.56
CA GLY A 14 13.04 -13.93 4.25
C GLY A 14 12.69 -15.06 3.27
N ASN A 15 11.81 -14.76 2.31
CA ASN A 15 11.44 -15.72 1.27
C ASN A 15 12.58 -15.97 0.26
N ALA A 16 13.42 -14.97 -0.04
CA ALA A 16 14.61 -15.15 -0.84
C ALA A 16 15.60 -16.13 -0.17
N ALA A 17 15.80 -16.01 1.15
CA ALA A 17 16.63 -16.97 1.90
C ALA A 17 16.05 -18.38 1.82
N LYS A 18 14.73 -18.55 1.97
CA LYS A 18 14.04 -19.83 1.83
C LYS A 18 14.22 -20.43 0.44
N VAL A 19 14.01 -19.64 -0.62
CA VAL A 19 14.21 -20.11 -2.00
C VAL A 19 15.66 -20.47 -2.27
N ASN A 20 16.63 -19.65 -1.84
CA ASN A 20 18.06 -19.95 -2.01
C ASN A 20 18.48 -21.23 -1.25
N ARG A 21 17.93 -21.47 -0.06
CA ARG A 21 18.11 -22.74 0.66
C ARG A 21 17.56 -23.92 -0.14
N ASP A 22 16.32 -23.83 -0.60
CA ASP A 22 15.63 -24.91 -1.32
C ASP A 22 16.26 -25.19 -2.71
N LEU A 23 17.00 -24.23 -3.26
CA LEU A 23 17.81 -24.36 -4.47
C LEU A 23 19.25 -24.79 -4.18
N GLY A 24 19.63 -25.06 -2.92
CA GLY A 24 20.96 -25.51 -2.53
C GLY A 24 22.06 -24.45 -2.64
N ARG A 25 21.69 -23.15 -2.65
CA ARG A 25 22.60 -22.01 -2.77
C ARG A 25 22.99 -21.38 -1.44
N LEU A 26 22.17 -21.54 -0.42
CA LEU A 26 22.36 -21.00 0.92
C LEU A 26 22.33 -22.15 1.93
N ASP A 27 23.28 -22.14 2.86
CA ASP A 27 23.35 -23.09 3.95
C ASP A 27 22.03 -23.11 4.73
N PRO A 28 21.43 -24.28 5.05
CA PRO A 28 20.14 -24.36 5.71
C PRO A 28 20.08 -23.67 7.07
N GLU A 29 21.14 -23.79 7.90
CA GLU A 29 21.15 -23.20 9.25
C GLU A 29 21.22 -21.67 9.19
N LEU A 30 22.01 -21.13 8.24
CA LEU A 30 22.07 -19.68 7.99
C LEU A 30 20.73 -19.16 7.43
N ALA A 31 20.13 -19.91 6.52
CA ALA A 31 18.83 -19.55 5.94
C ALA A 31 17.73 -19.49 7.01
N ASP A 32 17.66 -20.48 7.90
CA ASP A 32 16.66 -20.53 8.97
C ASP A 32 16.78 -19.35 9.92
N ALA A 33 18.01 -18.94 10.29
CA ALA A 33 18.24 -17.76 11.10
C ALA A 33 17.81 -16.45 10.38
N ILE A 34 18.09 -16.35 9.07
CA ILE A 34 17.66 -15.18 8.25
C ILE A 34 16.14 -15.14 8.14
N ILE A 35 15.48 -16.28 7.90
CA ILE A 35 14.01 -16.38 7.81
C ILE A 35 13.36 -15.94 9.12
N GLN A 36 13.88 -16.41 10.26
CA GLN A 36 13.39 -16.00 11.57
C GLN A 36 13.56 -14.48 11.80
N ALA A 37 14.75 -13.94 11.54
CA ALA A 37 15.03 -12.52 11.69
C ALA A 37 14.14 -11.66 10.79
N ALA A 38 13.98 -12.05 9.51
CA ALA A 38 13.11 -11.35 8.56
C ALA A 38 11.63 -11.42 8.99
N THR A 39 11.19 -12.52 9.61
CA THR A 39 9.84 -12.63 10.16
C THR A 39 9.62 -11.66 11.32
N GLU A 40 10.56 -11.52 12.24
CA GLU A 40 10.48 -10.56 13.33
C GLU A 40 10.42 -9.11 12.81
N VAL A 41 11.20 -8.78 11.77
CA VAL A 41 11.13 -7.46 11.09
C VAL A 41 9.77 -7.26 10.44
N SER A 42 9.25 -8.27 9.73
CA SER A 42 7.95 -8.21 9.07
C SER A 42 6.79 -7.96 10.05
N GLN A 43 6.92 -8.43 11.29
CA GLN A 43 5.98 -8.20 12.38
C GLN A 43 6.11 -6.82 13.05
N GLY A 44 7.09 -6.02 12.62
CA GLY A 44 7.32 -4.67 13.13
C GLY A 44 8.19 -4.59 14.39
N ASN A 45 8.74 -5.69 14.88
CA ASN A 45 9.51 -5.74 16.14
C ASN A 45 10.82 -4.93 16.07
N LEU A 46 11.32 -4.62 14.88
CA LEU A 46 12.59 -3.92 14.66
C LEU A 46 12.44 -2.64 13.81
N ASN A 47 11.24 -2.06 13.73
CA ASN A 47 10.97 -0.86 12.92
C ASN A 47 11.87 0.33 13.26
N ASP A 48 12.24 0.50 14.54
CA ASP A 48 13.08 1.61 15.03
C ASP A 48 14.53 1.54 14.50
N HIS A 49 14.94 0.40 13.93
CA HIS A 49 16.27 0.23 13.32
C HIS A 49 16.32 0.65 11.85
N PHE A 50 15.17 1.02 11.24
CA PHE A 50 15.11 1.56 9.88
C PHE A 50 15.28 3.08 9.91
N VAL A 51 16.50 3.52 10.13
CA VAL A 51 16.86 4.91 10.44
C VAL A 51 17.27 5.76 9.22
N VAL A 52 17.37 5.14 8.04
CA VAL A 52 17.77 5.85 6.82
C VAL A 52 16.63 6.75 6.34
N ASP A 53 16.98 8.00 6.00
CA ASP A 53 16.05 8.98 5.46
C ASP A 53 15.46 8.50 4.11
N VAL A 54 14.22 8.87 3.84
CA VAL A 54 13.59 8.59 2.53
C VAL A 54 14.17 9.47 1.42
N PHE A 55 14.63 10.68 1.76
CA PHE A 55 15.32 11.59 0.85
C PHE A 55 16.83 11.27 0.79
N GLN A 56 17.16 10.22 0.07
CA GLN A 56 18.51 9.75 -0.15
C GLN A 56 18.85 9.80 -1.65
N THR A 57 19.73 8.92 -2.16
CA THR A 57 20.18 8.93 -3.56
C THR A 57 19.09 8.68 -4.60
N GLY A 58 17.85 8.37 -4.19
CA GLY A 58 16.70 8.10 -5.06
C GLY A 58 16.58 6.64 -5.54
N SER A 59 17.68 5.88 -5.53
CA SER A 59 17.69 4.47 -5.95
C SER A 59 17.22 3.48 -4.87
N GLY A 60 17.07 3.93 -3.61
CA GLY A 60 16.72 3.09 -2.47
C GLY A 60 17.85 2.16 -2.00
N THR A 61 19.07 2.30 -2.51
CA THR A 61 20.21 1.45 -2.14
C THR A 61 20.50 1.50 -0.65
N SER A 62 20.50 2.68 -0.03
CA SER A 62 20.69 2.82 1.42
C SER A 62 19.62 2.12 2.23
N THR A 63 18.38 2.17 1.78
CA THR A 63 17.24 1.45 2.41
C THR A 63 17.40 -0.07 2.29
N ASN A 64 17.79 -0.58 1.12
CA ASN A 64 18.09 -2.00 0.92
C ASN A 64 19.23 -2.46 1.82
N THR A 65 20.31 -1.67 1.90
CA THR A 65 21.47 -1.96 2.77
C THR A 65 21.03 -1.96 4.24
N ASN A 66 20.28 -0.97 4.67
CA ASN A 66 19.75 -0.94 6.04
C ASN A 66 18.92 -2.20 6.38
N ALA A 67 18.05 -2.64 5.48
CA ALA A 67 17.27 -3.88 5.67
C ALA A 67 18.19 -5.11 5.75
N ASN A 68 19.19 -5.21 4.89
CA ASN A 68 20.18 -6.28 4.91
C ASN A 68 20.93 -6.34 6.26
N GLU A 69 21.38 -5.17 6.74
CA GLU A 69 22.12 -5.07 8.02
C GLU A 69 21.25 -5.42 9.22
N VAL A 70 20.01 -4.90 9.28
CA VAL A 70 19.09 -5.20 10.38
C VAL A 70 18.81 -6.69 10.44
N ILE A 71 18.50 -7.33 9.30
CA ILE A 71 18.21 -8.76 9.22
C ILE A 71 19.45 -9.57 9.54
N ALA A 72 20.65 -9.21 8.98
CA ALA A 72 21.87 -9.95 9.22
C ALA A 72 22.31 -9.90 10.68
N ASN A 73 22.26 -8.73 11.31
CA ASN A 73 22.61 -8.57 12.73
C ASN A 73 21.68 -9.37 13.64
N ARG A 74 20.37 -9.33 13.36
CA ARG A 74 19.40 -10.14 14.11
C ARG A 74 19.58 -11.63 13.87
N ALA A 75 19.83 -12.04 12.63
CA ALA A 75 20.11 -13.45 12.29
C ALA A 75 21.39 -13.96 12.95
N ASN A 76 22.44 -13.16 13.04
CA ASN A 76 23.68 -13.51 13.78
C ASN A 76 23.40 -13.71 15.28
N GLU A 77 22.59 -12.84 15.88
CA GLU A 77 22.19 -12.97 17.28
C GLU A 77 21.39 -14.28 17.52
N ILE A 78 20.48 -14.63 16.60
CA ILE A 78 19.71 -15.89 16.64
C ILE A 78 20.63 -17.10 16.47
N PHE A 79 21.56 -17.04 15.50
CA PHE A 79 22.42 -18.16 15.13
C PHE A 79 23.50 -18.46 16.18
N SER A 80 24.17 -17.41 16.70
CA SER A 80 25.36 -17.53 17.56
C SER A 80 25.19 -17.04 18.99
N GLY A 81 24.02 -16.41 19.30
CA GLY A 81 23.80 -15.74 20.58
C GLY A 81 24.52 -14.39 20.73
N SER A 82 25.20 -13.88 19.68
CA SER A 82 25.95 -12.64 19.73
C SER A 82 25.76 -11.79 18.47
N ARG A 83 25.51 -10.48 18.67
CA ARG A 83 25.45 -9.49 17.57
C ARG A 83 26.81 -9.21 16.92
N ASP A 84 27.89 -9.50 17.64
CA ASP A 84 29.26 -9.28 17.13
C ASP A 84 29.71 -10.38 16.17
N SER A 85 28.97 -11.47 16.05
CA SER A 85 29.16 -12.48 15.03
C SER A 85 29.00 -11.89 13.63
N LYS A 86 29.87 -12.30 12.72
CA LYS A 86 29.83 -11.93 11.28
C LYS A 86 29.63 -13.14 10.39
N THR A 87 29.09 -14.22 10.94
CA THR A 87 28.85 -15.47 10.20
C THR A 87 27.83 -15.25 9.08
N ILE A 88 26.75 -14.50 9.37
CA ILE A 88 25.75 -14.13 8.39
C ILE A 88 26.08 -12.75 7.87
N HIS A 89 26.47 -12.70 6.58
CA HIS A 89 26.85 -11.45 5.92
C HIS A 89 25.66 -10.79 5.23
N PRO A 90 25.44 -9.47 5.37
CA PRO A 90 24.28 -8.78 4.82
C PRO A 90 24.17 -8.88 3.28
N ASN A 91 25.29 -8.78 2.56
CA ASN A 91 25.28 -8.85 1.10
C ASN A 91 25.32 -10.28 0.57
N ASP A 92 26.18 -11.14 1.15
CA ASP A 92 26.44 -12.45 0.58
C ASP A 92 25.35 -13.48 0.91
N HIS A 93 24.67 -13.29 2.07
CA HIS A 93 23.63 -14.20 2.53
C HIS A 93 22.23 -13.58 2.47
N VAL A 94 22.00 -12.42 3.14
CA VAL A 94 20.66 -11.79 3.18
C VAL A 94 20.23 -11.24 1.83
N ASN A 95 21.17 -10.68 1.06
CA ASN A 95 20.91 -10.12 -0.27
C ASN A 95 21.25 -11.10 -1.42
N MET A 96 21.48 -12.38 -1.11
CA MET A 96 21.82 -13.39 -2.12
C MET A 96 20.74 -13.46 -3.21
N SER A 97 21.18 -13.54 -4.48
CA SER A 97 20.30 -13.55 -5.67
C SER A 97 19.48 -12.27 -5.89
N GLN A 98 19.85 -11.17 -5.26
CA GLN A 98 19.13 -9.89 -5.30
C GLN A 98 20.06 -8.72 -5.64
N SER A 99 19.45 -7.61 -6.01
CA SER A 99 20.04 -6.28 -6.09
C SER A 99 19.06 -5.25 -5.51
N SER A 100 19.54 -4.09 -5.07
CA SER A 100 18.64 -2.97 -4.76
C SER A 100 17.79 -2.58 -5.98
N ASN A 101 18.30 -2.81 -7.20
CA ASN A 101 17.64 -2.43 -8.45
C ASN A 101 16.40 -3.26 -8.78
N ASP A 102 16.27 -4.49 -8.29
CA ASP A 102 15.07 -5.31 -8.42
C ASP A 102 14.25 -5.40 -7.13
N VAL A 103 14.90 -5.37 -5.97
CA VAL A 103 14.23 -5.46 -4.65
C VAL A 103 13.42 -4.21 -4.33
N ILE A 104 13.98 -3.01 -4.54
CA ILE A 104 13.30 -1.76 -4.15
C ILE A 104 12.01 -1.53 -4.95
N PRO A 105 11.99 -1.62 -6.30
CA PRO A 105 10.74 -1.51 -7.04
C PRO A 105 9.74 -2.60 -6.66
N SER A 106 10.20 -3.85 -6.48
CA SER A 106 9.33 -4.95 -6.04
C SER A 106 8.73 -4.69 -4.65
N ALA A 107 9.52 -4.20 -3.70
CA ALA A 107 9.03 -3.83 -2.37
C ALA A 107 8.03 -2.67 -2.41
N ALA A 108 8.22 -1.69 -3.30
CA ALA A 108 7.29 -0.59 -3.50
C ALA A 108 5.93 -1.09 -4.04
N HIS A 109 5.95 -1.99 -5.03
CA HIS A 109 4.77 -2.63 -5.57
C HIS A 109 4.01 -3.42 -4.48
N VAL A 110 4.71 -4.30 -3.75
CA VAL A 110 4.11 -5.10 -2.67
C VAL A 110 3.54 -4.20 -1.57
N ALA A 111 4.26 -3.16 -1.14
CA ALA A 111 3.79 -2.24 -0.11
C ALA A 111 2.52 -1.47 -0.55
N ALA A 112 2.48 -1.00 -1.80
CA ALA A 112 1.31 -0.34 -2.36
C ALA A 112 0.10 -1.30 -2.43
N LEU A 113 0.30 -2.54 -2.90
CA LEU A 113 -0.72 -3.58 -2.91
C LEU A 113 -1.29 -3.83 -1.52
N LEU A 114 -0.43 -3.97 -0.50
CA LEU A 114 -0.88 -4.19 0.88
C LEU A 114 -1.76 -3.06 1.38
N GLY A 115 -1.33 -1.80 1.22
CA GLY A 115 -2.11 -0.64 1.64
C GLY A 115 -3.44 -0.51 0.90
N ILE A 116 -3.46 -0.77 -0.40
CA ILE A 116 -4.69 -0.73 -1.21
C ILE A 116 -5.65 -1.84 -0.78
N LYS A 117 -5.18 -3.09 -0.69
CA LYS A 117 -6.03 -4.26 -0.42
C LYS A 117 -6.49 -4.37 1.03
N ARG A 118 -5.62 -4.09 1.99
CA ARG A 118 -5.93 -4.30 3.41
C ARG A 118 -6.66 -3.12 4.05
N ASP A 119 -6.35 -1.91 3.60
CA ASP A 119 -6.89 -0.70 4.24
C ASP A 119 -7.84 0.06 3.33
N LEU A 120 -7.42 0.45 2.12
CA LEU A 120 -8.16 1.42 1.34
C LEU A 120 -9.45 0.83 0.77
N ILE A 121 -9.40 -0.27 0.05
CA ILE A 121 -10.58 -0.89 -0.58
C ILE A 121 -11.65 -1.25 0.47
N PRO A 122 -11.33 -1.95 1.58
CA PRO A 122 -12.34 -2.28 2.58
C PRO A 122 -13.01 -1.06 3.22
N ASN A 123 -12.27 0.05 3.40
CA ASN A 123 -12.85 1.28 3.94
C ASN A 123 -13.70 2.02 2.89
N LEU A 124 -13.32 1.99 1.61
CA LEU A 124 -14.16 2.51 0.53
C LEU A 124 -15.45 1.70 0.37
N GLU A 125 -15.40 0.37 0.51
CA GLU A 125 -16.58 -0.49 0.50
C GLU A 125 -17.56 -0.16 1.63
N LYS A 126 -17.05 0.05 2.86
CA LYS A 126 -17.87 0.51 4.00
C LYS A 126 -18.51 1.87 3.72
N LEU A 127 -17.74 2.81 3.16
CA LEU A 127 -18.27 4.12 2.76
C LEU A 127 -19.35 3.98 1.69
N ASN A 128 -19.10 3.15 0.66
CA ASN A 128 -20.08 2.88 -0.40
C ASN A 128 -21.39 2.33 0.16
N GLN A 129 -21.32 1.33 1.04
CA GLN A 129 -22.49 0.76 1.71
C GLN A 129 -23.27 1.82 2.51
N SER A 130 -22.57 2.71 3.21
CA SER A 130 -23.18 3.80 3.97
C SER A 130 -23.90 4.80 3.05
N LEU A 131 -23.26 5.18 1.93
CA LEU A 131 -23.85 6.08 0.93
C LEU A 131 -25.09 5.46 0.26
N GLN A 132 -25.04 4.17 -0.07
CA GLN A 132 -26.19 3.43 -0.60
C GLN A 132 -27.34 3.36 0.42
N SER A 133 -27.02 3.15 1.69
CA SER A 133 -28.02 3.18 2.76
C SER A 133 -28.69 4.54 2.87
N LYS A 134 -27.90 5.62 2.84
CA LYS A 134 -28.43 7.00 2.83
C LYS A 134 -29.24 7.30 1.56
N SER A 135 -28.83 6.79 0.41
CA SER A 135 -29.61 6.90 -0.83
C SER A 135 -31.02 6.31 -0.65
N ARG A 136 -31.11 5.10 -0.10
CA ARG A 136 -32.43 4.47 0.18
C ARG A 136 -33.24 5.24 1.22
N GLN A 137 -32.60 5.66 2.32
CA GLN A 137 -33.24 6.42 3.40
C GLN A 137 -33.84 7.73 2.92
N PHE A 138 -33.18 8.42 2.00
CA PHE A 138 -33.57 9.74 1.52
C PHE A 138 -34.28 9.70 0.17
N TRP A 139 -34.72 8.54 -0.29
CA TRP A 139 -35.25 8.38 -1.65
C TRP A 139 -36.52 9.20 -1.89
N ASP A 140 -37.38 9.31 -0.91
CA ASP A 140 -38.68 10.01 -1.04
C ASP A 140 -38.59 11.52 -0.78
N ILE A 141 -37.42 12.02 -0.39
CA ILE A 141 -37.19 13.44 -0.13
C ILE A 141 -36.89 14.16 -1.44
N VAL A 142 -37.85 14.98 -1.89
CA VAL A 142 -37.67 15.84 -3.07
C VAL A 142 -37.04 17.16 -2.65
N LYS A 143 -36.06 17.61 -3.39
CA LYS A 143 -35.34 18.87 -3.18
C LYS A 143 -35.08 19.58 -4.48
N THR A 144 -34.65 20.84 -4.40
CA THR A 144 -34.15 21.60 -5.56
C THR A 144 -32.84 20.97 -6.06
N GLY A 145 -32.80 20.59 -7.33
CA GLY A 145 -31.53 20.35 -8.03
C GLY A 145 -30.84 21.67 -8.33
N ARG A 146 -29.50 21.65 -8.44
CA ARG A 146 -28.70 22.83 -8.75
C ARG A 146 -27.72 22.57 -9.87
N THR A 147 -27.54 23.57 -10.72
CA THR A 147 -26.44 23.66 -11.69
C THR A 147 -25.75 25.00 -11.49
N HIS A 148 -24.43 25.00 -11.34
CA HIS A 148 -23.67 26.21 -11.00
C HIS A 148 -24.21 26.97 -9.74
N LEU A 149 -24.65 26.20 -8.75
CA LEU A 149 -25.29 26.69 -7.51
C LEU A 149 -26.63 27.45 -7.72
N GLN A 150 -27.18 27.47 -8.93
CA GLN A 150 -28.48 28.04 -9.24
C GLN A 150 -29.57 26.99 -9.23
N ASP A 151 -30.78 27.36 -8.87
CA ASP A 151 -31.95 26.49 -8.85
C ASP A 151 -32.24 25.90 -10.23
N ALA A 152 -32.46 24.61 -10.27
CA ALA A 152 -32.76 23.85 -11.46
C ALA A 152 -34.00 22.95 -11.23
N THR A 153 -34.12 21.87 -11.98
CA THR A 153 -35.23 20.93 -11.86
C THR A 153 -35.20 20.15 -10.53
N PRO A 154 -36.35 19.65 -10.03
CA PRO A 154 -36.39 18.82 -8.84
C PRO A 154 -35.54 17.55 -8.97
N ILE A 155 -34.93 17.15 -7.84
CA ILE A 155 -34.17 15.91 -7.70
C ILE A 155 -34.52 15.27 -6.34
N ARG A 156 -34.36 13.97 -6.21
CA ARG A 156 -34.46 13.31 -4.91
C ARG A 156 -33.12 13.41 -4.17
N LEU A 157 -33.15 13.70 -2.88
CA LEU A 157 -31.93 13.66 -2.05
C LEU A 157 -31.24 12.29 -2.12
N GLY A 158 -32.02 11.20 -2.18
CA GLY A 158 -31.51 9.84 -2.38
C GLY A 158 -30.72 9.67 -3.69
N GLN A 159 -31.09 10.38 -4.78
CA GLN A 159 -30.34 10.35 -6.04
C GLN A 159 -28.97 11.04 -5.91
N VAL A 160 -28.85 12.07 -5.10
CA VAL A 160 -27.55 12.72 -4.80
C VAL A 160 -26.61 11.74 -4.12
N PHE A 161 -27.07 11.04 -3.09
CA PHE A 161 -26.28 10.00 -2.40
C PHE A 161 -25.98 8.78 -3.29
N LEU A 162 -26.88 8.41 -4.21
CA LEU A 162 -26.62 7.39 -5.23
C LEU A 162 -25.46 7.80 -6.14
N GLY A 163 -25.40 9.06 -6.54
CA GLY A 163 -24.30 9.62 -7.30
C GLY A 163 -22.96 9.51 -6.57
N TYR A 164 -22.93 9.81 -5.27
CA TYR A 164 -21.73 9.65 -4.43
C TYR A 164 -21.30 8.19 -4.31
N SER A 165 -22.24 7.29 -4.09
CA SER A 165 -21.99 5.83 -4.09
C SER A 165 -21.34 5.38 -5.39
N GLY A 166 -21.87 5.80 -6.55
CA GLY A 166 -21.32 5.48 -7.85
C GLY A 166 -19.88 6.02 -8.06
N GLN A 167 -19.55 7.20 -7.50
CA GLN A 167 -18.18 7.72 -7.55
C GLN A 167 -17.20 6.84 -6.74
N VAL A 168 -17.60 6.39 -5.55
CA VAL A 168 -16.79 5.50 -4.71
C VAL A 168 -16.63 4.13 -5.37
N GLU A 169 -17.69 3.55 -5.91
CA GLU A 169 -17.65 2.28 -6.64
C GLU A 169 -16.68 2.32 -7.83
N ARG A 170 -16.73 3.40 -8.62
CA ARG A 170 -15.78 3.62 -9.71
C ARG A 170 -14.35 3.81 -9.20
N GLY A 171 -14.18 4.41 -8.01
CA GLY A 171 -12.90 4.50 -7.33
C GLY A 171 -12.31 3.13 -7.01
N ILE A 172 -13.10 2.24 -6.42
CA ILE A 172 -12.72 0.85 -6.12
C ILE A 172 -12.33 0.11 -7.41
N SER A 173 -13.12 0.26 -8.47
CA SER A 173 -12.82 -0.35 -9.77
C SER A 173 -11.46 0.09 -10.35
N ARG A 174 -11.10 1.38 -10.20
CA ARG A 174 -9.78 1.89 -10.63
C ARG A 174 -8.64 1.31 -9.80
N LEU A 175 -8.84 1.17 -8.49
CA LEU A 175 -7.83 0.58 -7.61
C LEU A 175 -7.60 -0.89 -7.93
N ASN A 176 -8.68 -1.66 -8.19
CA ASN A 176 -8.57 -3.05 -8.62
C ASN A 176 -7.82 -3.18 -9.98
N HIS A 177 -7.96 -2.19 -10.86
CA HIS A 177 -7.18 -2.17 -12.11
C HIS A 177 -5.69 -1.91 -11.82
N ALA A 178 -5.39 -0.92 -10.99
CA ALA A 178 -4.00 -0.63 -10.59
C ALA A 178 -3.32 -1.80 -9.87
N GLU A 179 -4.06 -2.67 -9.18
CA GLU A 179 -3.52 -3.90 -8.59
C GLU A 179 -2.89 -4.81 -9.64
N THR A 180 -3.41 -4.86 -10.87
CA THR A 180 -2.88 -5.70 -11.94
C THR A 180 -1.45 -5.29 -12.29
N GLU A 181 -1.20 -3.99 -12.46
CA GLU A 181 0.14 -3.47 -12.75
C GLU A 181 1.10 -3.63 -11.56
N LEU A 182 0.60 -3.42 -10.35
CA LEU A 182 1.41 -3.61 -9.13
C LEU A 182 1.74 -5.08 -8.84
N SER A 183 0.99 -6.02 -9.41
CA SER A 183 1.19 -7.46 -9.19
C SER A 183 2.42 -8.00 -9.91
N GLU A 184 2.92 -7.31 -10.92
CA GLU A 184 4.11 -7.73 -11.67
C GLU A 184 5.37 -7.15 -11.02
N LEU A 185 6.29 -8.03 -10.59
CA LEU A 185 7.47 -7.66 -9.81
C LEU A 185 8.75 -7.74 -10.64
N ALA A 186 9.65 -6.78 -10.44
CA ALA A 186 10.97 -6.72 -11.06
C ALA A 186 11.97 -7.76 -10.48
N ILE A 187 11.62 -8.42 -9.38
CA ILE A 187 12.50 -9.33 -8.66
C ILE A 187 13.02 -10.45 -9.56
N GLY A 188 14.31 -10.77 -9.43
CA GLY A 188 15.00 -11.75 -10.26
C GLY A 188 15.82 -11.15 -11.39
N GLY A 189 15.57 -9.89 -11.77
CA GLY A 189 16.39 -9.20 -12.77
C GLY A 189 17.79 -8.80 -12.27
N THR A 190 17.97 -8.75 -10.97
CA THR A 190 19.21 -8.38 -10.28
C THR A 190 19.72 -6.97 -10.67
N ALA A 191 20.98 -6.81 -11.06
CA ALA A 191 21.60 -5.51 -11.26
C ALA A 191 21.01 -4.69 -12.43
N VAL A 192 20.74 -5.35 -13.57
CA VAL A 192 20.37 -4.68 -14.83
C VAL A 192 19.30 -5.42 -15.64
N GLY A 193 18.59 -6.36 -15.04
CA GLY A 193 17.51 -7.10 -15.70
C GLY A 193 17.93 -8.42 -16.35
N THR A 194 19.20 -8.79 -16.26
CA THR A 194 19.75 -10.02 -16.89
C THR A 194 19.72 -11.25 -15.99
N GLY A 195 19.36 -11.08 -14.71
CA GLY A 195 19.33 -12.18 -13.74
C GLY A 195 20.71 -12.73 -13.37
N ILE A 196 21.77 -11.92 -13.51
CA ILE A 196 23.14 -12.36 -13.16
C ILE A 196 23.20 -12.76 -11.68
N ASN A 197 23.89 -13.87 -11.37
CA ASN A 197 24.05 -14.45 -10.03
C ASN A 197 22.76 -14.97 -9.39
N THR A 198 21.67 -15.13 -10.13
CA THR A 198 20.47 -15.79 -9.61
C THR A 198 20.18 -17.11 -10.31
N HIS A 199 19.34 -17.96 -9.69
CA HIS A 199 18.88 -19.20 -10.32
C HIS A 199 17.64 -18.90 -11.19
N PRO A 200 17.45 -19.55 -12.35
CA PRO A 200 16.30 -19.29 -13.22
C PRO A 200 14.93 -19.45 -12.58
N GLU A 201 14.81 -20.31 -11.57
CA GLU A 201 13.55 -20.55 -10.84
C GLU A 201 13.37 -19.61 -9.64
N PHE A 202 14.36 -18.74 -9.33
CA PHE A 202 14.36 -17.95 -8.10
C PHE A 202 13.15 -17.01 -8.02
N ALA A 203 12.94 -16.19 -9.02
CA ALA A 203 11.89 -15.17 -8.99
C ALA A 203 10.49 -15.78 -8.96
N ALA A 204 10.22 -16.79 -9.80
CA ALA A 204 8.92 -17.46 -9.83
C ALA A 204 8.57 -18.11 -8.48
N ARG A 205 9.53 -18.84 -7.85
CA ARG A 205 9.33 -19.44 -6.53
C ARG A 205 9.14 -18.38 -5.45
N LEU A 206 9.90 -17.30 -5.51
CA LEU A 206 9.82 -16.19 -4.56
C LEU A 206 8.45 -15.51 -4.62
N CYS A 207 7.92 -15.22 -5.81
CA CYS A 207 6.60 -14.62 -5.99
C CYS A 207 5.47 -15.49 -5.41
N VAL A 208 5.56 -16.81 -5.56
CA VAL A 208 4.60 -17.76 -4.94
C VAL A 208 4.62 -17.66 -3.40
N LEU A 209 5.81 -17.59 -2.80
CA LEU A 209 5.93 -17.49 -1.34
C LEU A 209 5.42 -16.13 -0.83
N ILE A 210 5.77 -15.02 -1.51
CA ILE A 210 5.26 -13.68 -1.18
C ILE A 210 3.72 -13.67 -1.25
N SER A 211 3.15 -14.24 -2.30
CA SER A 211 1.70 -14.31 -2.48
C SER A 211 1.01 -15.03 -1.33
N ASN A 212 1.54 -16.18 -0.94
CA ASN A 212 1.00 -16.99 0.14
C ASN A 212 1.11 -16.29 1.51
N ASP A 213 2.28 -15.73 1.83
CA ASP A 213 2.54 -15.12 3.13
C ASP A 213 1.75 -13.84 3.35
N LEU A 214 1.55 -13.05 2.29
CA LEU A 214 0.92 -11.73 2.39
C LEU A 214 -0.56 -11.72 1.99
N GLY A 215 -1.08 -12.82 1.41
CA GLY A 215 -2.47 -12.91 0.94
C GLY A 215 -2.76 -11.97 -0.24
N ILE A 216 -1.76 -11.76 -1.09
CA ILE A 216 -1.83 -10.98 -2.33
C ILE A 216 -1.45 -11.88 -3.52
N THR A 217 -1.72 -11.44 -4.73
CA THR A 217 -1.25 -12.13 -5.93
C THR A 217 -0.13 -11.33 -6.55
N VAL A 218 1.07 -11.91 -6.66
CA VAL A 218 2.19 -11.30 -7.38
C VAL A 218 2.87 -12.34 -8.26
N SER A 219 3.47 -11.89 -9.35
CA SER A 219 4.20 -12.72 -10.32
C SER A 219 5.50 -12.05 -10.73
N GLU A 220 6.43 -12.86 -11.21
CA GLU A 220 7.62 -12.37 -11.89
C GLU A 220 7.22 -11.64 -13.18
N THR A 221 7.87 -10.50 -13.46
CA THR A 221 7.69 -9.79 -14.72
C THR A 221 8.12 -10.64 -15.92
N THR A 222 7.45 -10.44 -17.05
CA THR A 222 7.87 -11.01 -18.34
C THR A 222 9.02 -10.22 -18.97
N ASN A 223 9.31 -9.00 -18.46
CA ASN A 223 10.34 -8.11 -18.99
C ASN A 223 11.04 -7.33 -17.87
N HIS A 224 12.07 -7.93 -17.27
CA HIS A 224 12.87 -7.31 -16.22
C HIS A 224 13.51 -5.97 -16.63
N PHE A 225 13.84 -5.81 -17.93
CA PHE A 225 14.42 -4.55 -18.42
C PHE A 225 13.42 -3.40 -18.29
N GLN A 226 12.15 -3.61 -18.62
CA GLN A 226 11.11 -2.61 -18.45
C GLN A 226 10.81 -2.39 -16.95
N ALA A 227 10.59 -3.47 -16.19
CA ALA A 227 10.17 -3.39 -14.79
C ALA A 227 11.20 -2.75 -13.84
N GLN A 228 12.50 -2.78 -14.21
CA GLN A 228 13.56 -2.11 -13.46
C GLN A 228 13.85 -0.69 -13.97
N ASN A 229 13.53 -0.40 -15.22
CA ASN A 229 13.86 0.87 -15.86
C ASN A 229 12.82 1.96 -15.55
N SER A 230 11.57 1.59 -15.21
CA SER A 230 10.50 2.53 -14.93
C SER A 230 9.65 2.07 -13.74
N LEU A 231 8.93 3.03 -13.14
CA LEU A 231 7.98 2.81 -12.04
C LEU A 231 6.54 3.08 -12.50
N ASP A 232 6.20 2.72 -13.73
CA ASP A 232 4.91 3.05 -14.36
C ASP A 232 3.73 2.54 -13.54
N GLY A 233 3.80 1.31 -13.00
CA GLY A 233 2.76 0.75 -12.13
C GLY A 233 2.52 1.58 -10.86
N ILE A 234 3.58 2.10 -10.23
CA ILE A 234 3.48 3.02 -9.09
C ILE A 234 2.86 4.36 -9.50
N VAL A 235 3.24 4.89 -10.67
CA VAL A 235 2.69 6.16 -11.19
C VAL A 235 1.20 6.00 -11.50
N GLU A 236 0.79 4.91 -12.13
CA GLU A 236 -0.62 4.60 -12.39
C GLU A 236 -1.43 4.45 -11.10
N ALA A 237 -0.92 3.68 -10.13
CA ALA A 237 -1.55 3.54 -8.82
C ALA A 237 -1.70 4.90 -8.12
N SER A 238 -0.68 5.75 -8.15
CA SER A 238 -0.73 7.13 -7.62
C SER A 238 -1.79 7.98 -8.33
N GLY A 239 -1.93 7.85 -9.65
CA GLY A 239 -2.97 8.51 -10.44
C GLY A 239 -4.38 8.06 -10.03
N SER A 240 -4.57 6.77 -9.82
CA SER A 240 -5.82 6.18 -9.33
C SER A 240 -6.16 6.67 -7.92
N LEU A 241 -5.19 6.68 -7.01
CA LEU A 241 -5.34 7.24 -5.65
C LEU A 241 -5.73 8.72 -5.68
N ARG A 242 -5.11 9.52 -6.53
CA ARG A 242 -5.47 10.93 -6.70
C ARG A 242 -6.89 11.10 -7.19
N THR A 243 -7.35 10.26 -8.12
CA THR A 243 -8.74 10.31 -8.60
C THR A 243 -9.73 9.97 -7.49
N VAL A 244 -9.45 8.95 -6.68
CA VAL A 244 -10.26 8.60 -5.50
C VAL A 244 -10.29 9.75 -4.51
N ALA A 245 -9.14 10.33 -4.16
CA ALA A 245 -9.05 11.46 -3.24
C ALA A 245 -9.85 12.68 -3.72
N THR A 246 -9.79 12.97 -5.02
CA THR A 246 -10.58 14.08 -5.63
C THR A 246 -12.08 13.82 -5.53
N SER A 247 -12.53 12.59 -5.76
CA SER A 247 -13.93 12.19 -5.59
C SER A 247 -14.39 12.33 -4.14
N LEU A 248 -13.60 11.84 -3.18
CA LEU A 248 -13.90 11.95 -1.75
C LEU A 248 -13.93 13.42 -1.29
N TYR A 249 -12.99 14.23 -1.77
CA TYR A 249 -12.97 15.67 -1.49
C TYR A 249 -14.23 16.36 -2.00
N LYS A 250 -14.67 16.04 -3.22
CA LYS A 250 -15.92 16.58 -3.79
C LYS A 250 -17.13 16.16 -2.96
N ILE A 251 -17.27 14.89 -2.61
CA ILE A 251 -18.36 14.38 -1.77
C ILE A 251 -18.40 15.08 -0.42
N ALA A 252 -17.25 15.23 0.24
CA ALA A 252 -17.17 15.90 1.53
C ALA A 252 -17.58 17.37 1.44
N ASN A 253 -17.17 18.08 0.39
CA ASN A 253 -17.57 19.48 0.19
C ASN A 253 -19.07 19.62 -0.11
N ASP A 254 -19.66 18.76 -0.92
CA ASP A 254 -21.10 18.77 -1.19
C ASP A 254 -21.91 18.55 0.10
N ILE A 255 -21.49 17.59 0.92
CA ILE A 255 -22.11 17.33 2.24
C ILE A 255 -22.00 18.57 3.14
N ARG A 256 -20.84 19.24 3.18
CA ARG A 256 -20.68 20.49 3.93
C ARG A 256 -21.62 21.59 3.43
N TRP A 257 -21.76 21.75 2.12
CA TRP A 257 -22.69 22.72 1.53
C TRP A 257 -24.13 22.42 1.93
N MET A 258 -24.59 21.17 1.74
CA MET A 258 -25.94 20.77 2.11
C MET A 258 -26.22 20.89 3.61
N GLY A 259 -25.22 20.69 4.46
CA GLY A 259 -25.30 20.86 5.92
C GLY A 259 -25.08 22.28 6.42
N SER A 260 -24.88 23.26 5.54
CA SER A 260 -24.65 24.65 5.93
C SER A 260 -25.91 25.32 6.47
N GLY A 261 -25.77 26.14 7.46
CA GLY A 261 -26.92 26.86 8.06
C GLY A 261 -26.85 26.84 9.60
N PRO A 262 -28.01 26.76 10.29
CA PRO A 262 -29.37 26.43 9.81
C PRO A 262 -30.20 27.57 9.26
N ARG A 263 -29.78 28.85 9.42
CA ARG A 263 -30.65 29.99 9.10
C ARG A 263 -30.34 30.62 7.73
N ALA A 264 -29.06 30.76 7.39
CA ALA A 264 -28.61 31.46 6.18
C ALA A 264 -27.84 30.54 5.21
N GLY A 265 -27.77 29.26 5.48
CA GLY A 265 -27.21 28.24 4.58
C GLY A 265 -28.26 27.44 3.87
N LEU A 266 -27.84 26.33 3.18
CA LEU A 266 -28.75 25.48 2.43
C LEU A 266 -29.67 24.63 3.34
N SER A 267 -29.14 24.17 4.46
CA SER A 267 -29.88 23.43 5.50
C SER A 267 -30.69 22.24 4.96
N GLU A 268 -30.16 21.50 3.98
CA GLU A 268 -30.83 20.36 3.36
C GLU A 268 -30.63 19.05 4.15
N ILE A 269 -29.53 18.99 4.92
CA ILE A 269 -29.23 17.87 5.83
C ILE A 269 -28.73 18.42 7.16
N SER A 270 -28.90 17.66 8.24
CA SER A 270 -28.31 17.94 9.54
C SER A 270 -27.15 16.97 9.78
N LEU A 271 -25.96 17.53 10.05
CA LEU A 271 -24.78 16.75 10.40
C LEU A 271 -24.76 16.49 11.92
N PRO A 272 -24.31 15.30 12.37
CA PRO A 272 -24.17 15.02 13.80
C PRO A 272 -23.08 15.91 14.41
N GLU A 273 -23.33 16.41 15.62
CA GLU A 273 -22.31 17.08 16.43
C GLU A 273 -21.36 16.01 17.01
N VAL A 274 -20.14 15.95 16.49
CA VAL A 274 -19.12 14.99 16.97
C VAL A 274 -18.09 15.65 17.87
N GLN A 275 -18.00 17.00 17.84
CA GLN A 275 -17.17 17.80 18.73
C GLN A 275 -17.64 19.28 18.74
N PRO A 276 -17.33 20.07 19.78
CA PRO A 276 -17.59 21.51 19.76
C PRO A 276 -16.90 22.19 18.58
N GLY A 277 -17.66 22.85 17.72
CA GLY A 277 -17.13 23.56 16.55
C GLY A 277 -16.58 24.96 16.87
N SER A 278 -16.86 25.49 18.08
CA SER A 278 -16.41 26.80 18.55
C SER A 278 -16.61 26.92 20.05
N SER A 279 -15.71 27.66 20.73
CA SER A 279 -15.84 27.95 22.17
C SER A 279 -16.90 29.01 22.48
N ILE A 280 -17.32 29.79 21.47
CA ILE A 280 -18.22 30.96 21.65
C ILE A 280 -19.52 30.87 20.83
N MET A 281 -19.66 29.87 19.95
CA MET A 281 -20.84 29.64 19.13
C MET A 281 -21.47 28.28 19.47
N PRO A 282 -22.45 28.23 20.42
CA PRO A 282 -23.12 26.98 20.78
C PRO A 282 -23.81 26.36 19.57
N GLY A 283 -23.73 25.04 19.45
CA GLY A 283 -24.37 24.28 18.37
C GLY A 283 -23.71 24.44 16.99
N LYS A 284 -22.53 25.08 16.92
CA LYS A 284 -21.76 25.10 15.67
C LYS A 284 -21.15 23.74 15.39
N VAL A 285 -21.41 23.20 14.20
CA VAL A 285 -20.79 21.99 13.65
C VAL A 285 -19.71 22.39 12.65
N ASN A 286 -18.56 21.73 12.70
CA ASN A 286 -17.46 21.95 11.75
C ASN A 286 -17.41 20.85 10.71
#